data_74d6658bf339d33313519048b60d0652
#
_entry.id   74d6658bf339d33313519048b60d0652
#
_cell.length_a   1.000
_cell.length_b   1.000
_cell.length_c   1.000
_cell.angle_alpha   90.00
_cell.angle_beta   90.00
_cell.angle_gamma   90.00
#
_symmetry.space_group_name_H-M   'P 1'
#
loop_
_entity.id
_entity.type
_entity.pdbx_description
1 polymer ?
#
loop_
_entity_poly.entity_id
_entity_poly.type
_entity_poly.pdbx_seq_one_letter_code
_entity_poly.pdbx_strand_id
1 'polypeptide(L)'
;MDERTAVDLMALAEELAPQLTGPGADASLATLAARYDEIVAAIDWFLDADRPDEALRIAHAMYRFWITQSRFDDGSVVFDRVLASGQGATALRGQALLDAGFMPFWTGDDARASALFADALAVGRGIADAPLTSQALGGLARVALRTDVAEARRIAHEALDVSRAANDEAGRSNALHLLGVGAQIAGDLPEARAWMTERLALVRDQGNDFLVASEAGNLSMVERQLGELDVAESLAREALTICRRIGDRFTPPFLFSGLAAIAVERGDLGRAATLIGAAEAHLEAANMAWPPDERPHYERTLAALTDRLPPDELAVARGRGASLSEQAAIDFALGNA
;
A
#
# COMPACT_ATOMS: atom_id res chain seq x y z
N MET A 1 -16.56 -20.11 -25.10
CA MET A 1 -16.43 -20.74 -23.74
C MET A 1 -17.79 -21.35 -23.40
N ASP A 2 -17.83 -22.46 -22.68
CA ASP A 2 -19.08 -23.01 -22.11
C ASP A 2 -19.26 -22.53 -20.66
N GLU A 3 -20.49 -22.68 -20.11
CA GLU A 3 -20.83 -22.21 -18.76
C GLU A 3 -19.98 -22.87 -17.69
N ARG A 4 -19.70 -24.16 -17.78
CA ARG A 4 -18.90 -24.88 -16.80
C ARG A 4 -17.49 -24.30 -16.71
N THR A 5 -16.86 -24.04 -17.85
CA THR A 5 -15.53 -23.43 -17.93
C THR A 5 -15.53 -22.03 -17.34
N ALA A 6 -16.55 -21.21 -17.61
CA ALA A 6 -16.66 -19.86 -17.05
C ALA A 6 -16.80 -19.89 -15.52
N VAL A 7 -17.61 -20.82 -14.99
CA VAL A 7 -17.79 -21.00 -13.53
C VAL A 7 -16.50 -21.51 -12.87
N ASP A 8 -15.78 -22.46 -13.50
CA ASP A 8 -14.52 -22.98 -12.98
C ASP A 8 -13.44 -21.87 -12.93
N LEU A 9 -13.39 -20.96 -13.90
CA LEU A 9 -12.47 -19.81 -13.92
C LEU A 9 -12.83 -18.77 -12.85
N MET A 10 -14.10 -18.53 -12.62
CA MET A 10 -14.55 -17.66 -11.52
C MET A 10 -14.14 -18.25 -10.17
N ALA A 11 -14.38 -19.53 -9.95
CA ALA A 11 -14.00 -20.21 -8.72
C ALA A 11 -12.47 -20.17 -8.51
N LEU A 12 -11.69 -20.37 -9.57
CA LEU A 12 -10.22 -20.25 -9.51
C LEU A 12 -9.77 -18.84 -9.08
N ALA A 13 -10.34 -17.78 -9.67
CA ALA A 13 -10.00 -16.41 -9.33
C ALA A 13 -10.34 -16.11 -7.86
N GLU A 14 -11.50 -16.51 -7.38
CA GLU A 14 -11.95 -16.34 -6.00
C GLU A 14 -11.10 -17.13 -4.99
N GLU A 15 -10.68 -18.37 -5.34
CA GLU A 15 -9.82 -19.20 -4.49
C GLU A 15 -8.42 -18.58 -4.33
N LEU A 16 -7.86 -18.01 -5.40
CA LEU A 16 -6.52 -17.46 -5.39
C LEU A 16 -6.45 -16.02 -4.87
N ALA A 17 -7.54 -15.24 -4.93
CA ALA A 17 -7.58 -13.83 -4.50
C ALA A 17 -7.00 -13.60 -3.08
N PRO A 18 -7.37 -14.36 -2.04
CA PRO A 18 -6.81 -14.17 -0.69
C PRO A 18 -5.34 -14.57 -0.58
N GLN A 19 -4.81 -15.32 -1.55
CA GLN A 19 -3.43 -15.80 -1.58
C GLN A 19 -2.46 -14.85 -2.31
N LEU A 20 -2.95 -13.73 -2.84
CA LEU A 20 -2.13 -12.77 -3.60
C LEU A 20 -1.27 -11.86 -2.71
N THR A 21 -1.25 -12.10 -1.41
CA THR A 21 -0.41 -11.41 -0.43
C THR A 21 0.24 -12.43 0.51
N GLY A 22 1.46 -12.10 0.95
CA GLY A 22 2.20 -12.96 1.89
C GLY A 22 2.98 -14.11 1.25
N PRO A 23 3.46 -15.07 2.06
CA PRO A 23 4.27 -16.18 1.58
C PRO A 23 3.49 -17.05 0.59
N GLY A 24 4.06 -17.28 -0.59
CA GLY A 24 3.42 -18.08 -1.66
C GLY A 24 2.62 -17.28 -2.68
N ALA A 25 2.49 -15.96 -2.55
CA ALA A 25 1.79 -15.10 -3.51
C ALA A 25 2.29 -15.27 -4.95
N ASP A 26 3.61 -15.49 -5.13
CA ASP A 26 4.21 -15.68 -6.46
C ASP A 26 3.58 -16.82 -7.26
N ALA A 27 3.27 -17.95 -6.61
CA ALA A 27 2.64 -19.09 -7.27
C ALA A 27 1.21 -18.78 -7.73
N SER A 28 0.43 -18.11 -6.88
CA SER A 28 -0.93 -17.69 -7.18
C SER A 28 -0.96 -16.61 -8.27
N LEU A 29 -0.05 -15.63 -8.21
CA LEU A 29 0.14 -14.62 -9.24
C LEU A 29 0.52 -15.24 -10.59
N ALA A 30 1.47 -16.19 -10.61
CA ALA A 30 1.86 -16.89 -11.83
C ALA A 30 0.71 -17.70 -12.42
N THR A 31 -0.11 -18.34 -11.58
CA THR A 31 -1.30 -19.11 -12.03
C THR A 31 -2.32 -18.18 -12.67
N LEU A 32 -2.66 -17.05 -12.04
CA LEU A 32 -3.59 -16.07 -12.60
C LEU A 32 -3.04 -15.44 -13.89
N ALA A 33 -1.74 -15.15 -13.94
CA ALA A 33 -1.09 -14.61 -15.15
C ALA A 33 -1.18 -15.59 -16.32
N ALA A 34 -0.93 -16.88 -16.08
CA ALA A 34 -1.01 -17.91 -17.12
C ALA A 34 -2.43 -18.12 -17.66
N ARG A 35 -3.46 -17.84 -16.85
CA ARG A 35 -4.88 -18.03 -17.21
C ARG A 35 -5.60 -16.69 -17.48
N TYR A 36 -4.86 -15.58 -17.56
CA TYR A 36 -5.42 -14.23 -17.60
C TYR A 36 -6.45 -14.04 -18.71
N ASP A 37 -6.09 -14.39 -19.95
CA ASP A 37 -6.98 -14.20 -21.11
C ASP A 37 -8.25 -15.06 -21.01
N GLU A 38 -8.15 -16.26 -20.43
CA GLU A 38 -9.30 -17.12 -20.18
C GLU A 38 -10.22 -16.54 -19.09
N ILE A 39 -9.65 -15.97 -18.04
CA ILE A 39 -10.41 -15.32 -16.95
C ILE A 39 -11.14 -14.08 -17.49
N VAL A 40 -10.47 -13.26 -18.31
CA VAL A 40 -11.11 -12.11 -18.97
C VAL A 40 -12.21 -12.55 -19.92
N ALA A 41 -11.99 -13.64 -20.68
CA ALA A 41 -13.03 -14.20 -21.55
C ALA A 41 -14.22 -14.77 -20.75
N ALA A 42 -14.01 -15.24 -19.51
CA ALA A 42 -15.11 -15.65 -18.63
C ALA A 42 -15.96 -14.46 -18.19
N ILE A 43 -15.35 -13.30 -17.91
CA ILE A 43 -16.08 -12.06 -17.63
C ILE A 43 -17.00 -11.72 -18.84
N ASP A 44 -16.44 -11.72 -20.06
CA ASP A 44 -17.21 -11.42 -21.26
C ASP A 44 -18.37 -12.41 -21.45
N TRP A 45 -18.12 -13.71 -21.20
CA TRP A 45 -19.16 -14.72 -21.28
C TRP A 45 -20.31 -14.48 -20.30
N PHE A 46 -20.01 -14.10 -19.04
CA PHE A 46 -21.04 -13.78 -18.05
C PHE A 46 -21.84 -12.52 -18.43
N LEU A 47 -21.17 -11.50 -18.98
CA LEU A 47 -21.83 -10.28 -19.47
C LEU A 47 -22.78 -10.58 -20.64
N ASP A 48 -22.34 -11.39 -21.60
CA ASP A 48 -23.16 -11.82 -22.76
C ASP A 48 -24.34 -12.69 -22.33
N ALA A 49 -24.21 -13.43 -21.23
CA ALA A 49 -25.27 -14.27 -20.66
C ALA A 49 -26.24 -13.49 -19.73
N ASP A 50 -26.14 -12.16 -19.65
CA ASP A 50 -26.92 -11.30 -18.74
C ASP A 50 -26.74 -11.66 -17.25
N ARG A 51 -25.51 -12.01 -16.88
CA ARG A 51 -25.08 -12.38 -15.52
C ARG A 51 -24.00 -11.45 -14.99
N PRO A 52 -24.32 -10.15 -14.78
CA PRO A 52 -23.34 -9.15 -14.40
C PRO A 52 -22.73 -9.36 -13.00
N ASP A 53 -23.44 -10.00 -12.08
CA ASP A 53 -22.93 -10.23 -10.73
C ASP A 53 -21.75 -11.21 -10.72
N GLU A 54 -21.77 -12.24 -11.55
CA GLU A 54 -20.64 -13.15 -11.69
C GLU A 54 -19.44 -12.47 -12.35
N ALA A 55 -19.66 -11.61 -13.31
CA ALA A 55 -18.61 -10.79 -13.92
C ALA A 55 -17.99 -9.84 -12.89
N LEU A 56 -18.80 -9.19 -12.03
CA LEU A 56 -18.33 -8.34 -10.92
C LEU A 56 -17.52 -9.15 -9.89
N ARG A 57 -17.92 -10.38 -9.57
CA ARG A 57 -17.19 -11.26 -8.66
C ARG A 57 -15.79 -11.57 -9.18
N ILE A 58 -15.67 -11.92 -10.47
CA ILE A 58 -14.34 -12.14 -11.09
C ILE A 58 -13.50 -10.86 -11.05
N ALA A 59 -14.08 -9.71 -11.42
CA ALA A 59 -13.35 -8.45 -11.42
C ALA A 59 -12.83 -8.08 -10.01
N HIS A 60 -13.66 -8.25 -8.97
CA HIS A 60 -13.26 -8.08 -7.58
C HIS A 60 -12.12 -9.04 -7.18
N ALA A 61 -12.24 -10.33 -7.52
CA ALA A 61 -11.20 -11.32 -7.21
C ALA A 61 -9.86 -10.99 -7.90
N MET A 62 -9.91 -10.42 -9.12
CA MET A 62 -8.73 -10.04 -9.90
C MET A 62 -8.13 -8.68 -9.49
N TYR A 63 -8.81 -7.88 -8.66
CA TYR A 63 -8.37 -6.55 -8.24
C TYR A 63 -6.92 -6.54 -7.76
N ARG A 64 -6.57 -7.42 -6.80
CA ARG A 64 -5.22 -7.51 -6.24
C ARG A 64 -4.18 -7.94 -7.26
N PHE A 65 -4.55 -8.81 -8.20
CA PHE A 65 -3.66 -9.20 -9.30
C PHE A 65 -3.23 -7.98 -10.12
N TRP A 66 -4.20 -7.13 -10.54
CA TRP A 66 -3.86 -5.92 -11.31
C TRP A 66 -2.99 -4.94 -10.53
N ILE A 67 -3.28 -4.73 -9.25
CA ILE A 67 -2.46 -3.85 -8.38
C ILE A 67 -1.04 -4.39 -8.26
N THR A 68 -0.88 -5.66 -7.91
CA THR A 68 0.44 -6.27 -7.65
C THR A 68 1.29 -6.36 -8.91
N GLN A 69 0.66 -6.56 -10.07
CA GLN A 69 1.34 -6.64 -11.36
C GLN A 69 1.43 -5.28 -12.09
N SER A 70 1.02 -4.19 -11.45
CA SER A 70 0.96 -2.84 -12.05
C SER A 70 0.19 -2.77 -13.37
N ARG A 71 -0.83 -3.64 -13.54
CA ARG A 71 -1.67 -3.73 -14.74
C ARG A 71 -2.92 -2.85 -14.60
N PHE A 72 -2.73 -1.60 -14.23
CA PHE A 72 -3.83 -0.68 -13.89
C PHE A 72 -4.77 -0.40 -15.07
N ASP A 73 -4.23 -0.28 -16.28
CA ASP A 73 -5.03 -0.04 -17.49
C ASP A 73 -5.92 -1.23 -17.82
N ASP A 74 -5.39 -2.45 -17.69
CA ASP A 74 -6.17 -3.68 -17.90
C ASP A 74 -7.31 -3.79 -16.89
N GLY A 75 -7.02 -3.54 -15.61
CA GLY A 75 -8.03 -3.49 -14.57
C GLY A 75 -9.10 -2.42 -14.85
N SER A 76 -8.69 -1.21 -15.24
CA SER A 76 -9.62 -0.14 -15.63
C SER A 76 -10.57 -0.56 -16.73
N VAL A 77 -10.06 -1.16 -17.81
CA VAL A 77 -10.88 -1.61 -18.94
C VAL A 77 -11.90 -2.68 -18.51
N VAL A 78 -11.49 -3.63 -17.67
CA VAL A 78 -12.41 -4.65 -17.16
C VAL A 78 -13.48 -4.04 -16.27
N PHE A 79 -13.09 -3.20 -15.29
CA PHE A 79 -14.06 -2.55 -14.40
C PHE A 79 -15.05 -1.67 -15.16
N ASP A 80 -14.62 -0.93 -16.19
CA ASP A 80 -15.53 -0.13 -17.02
C ASP A 80 -16.61 -0.99 -17.68
N ARG A 81 -16.24 -2.14 -18.21
CA ARG A 81 -17.19 -3.06 -18.86
C ARG A 81 -18.20 -3.66 -17.86
N VAL A 82 -17.71 -4.17 -16.72
CA VAL A 82 -18.60 -4.82 -15.73
C VAL A 82 -19.50 -3.80 -15.01
N LEU A 83 -19.02 -2.58 -14.80
CA LEU A 83 -19.81 -1.51 -14.19
C LEU A 83 -20.82 -0.89 -15.16
N ALA A 84 -20.58 -0.95 -16.49
CA ALA A 84 -21.54 -0.50 -17.49
C ALA A 84 -22.73 -1.44 -17.64
N SER A 85 -22.57 -2.73 -17.30
CA SER A 85 -23.54 -3.79 -17.47
C SER A 85 -24.38 -3.93 -16.24
N GLY A 86 -25.08 -3.59 -15.66
CA GLY A 86 -25.88 -3.79 -14.43
C GLY A 86 -26.16 -2.49 -13.72
N GLN A 87 -27.40 -2.34 -13.31
CA GLN A 87 -27.83 -1.17 -12.57
C GLN A 87 -28.43 -1.62 -11.23
N GLY A 88 -27.89 -1.17 -10.13
CA GLY A 88 -28.42 -1.45 -8.81
C GLY A 88 -27.41 -1.09 -7.71
N ALA A 89 -27.93 -0.67 -6.57
CA ALA A 89 -27.12 -0.42 -5.39
C ALA A 89 -26.97 -1.75 -4.62
N THR A 90 -26.02 -2.56 -5.01
CA THR A 90 -25.65 -3.80 -4.28
C THR A 90 -24.29 -3.65 -3.63
N ALA A 91 -24.03 -4.41 -2.56
CA ALA A 91 -22.73 -4.41 -1.89
C ALA A 91 -21.61 -4.81 -2.86
N LEU A 92 -21.86 -5.81 -3.71
CA LEU A 92 -20.89 -6.26 -4.72
C LEU A 92 -20.54 -5.14 -5.72
N ARG A 93 -21.54 -4.41 -6.21
CA ARG A 93 -21.32 -3.28 -7.10
C ARG A 93 -20.56 -2.13 -6.40
N GLY A 94 -20.91 -1.84 -5.15
CA GLY A 94 -20.20 -0.87 -4.34
C GLY A 94 -18.73 -1.22 -4.14
N GLN A 95 -18.45 -2.50 -3.88
CA GLN A 95 -17.08 -3.00 -3.78
C GLN A 95 -16.34 -2.91 -5.11
N ALA A 96 -16.98 -3.25 -6.21
CA ALA A 96 -16.37 -3.13 -7.54
C ALA A 96 -16.07 -1.66 -7.92
N LEU A 97 -16.93 -0.71 -7.55
CA LEU A 97 -16.68 0.73 -7.71
C LEU A 97 -15.47 1.18 -6.88
N LEU A 98 -15.36 0.70 -5.64
CA LEU A 98 -14.22 0.97 -4.76
C LEU A 98 -12.91 0.45 -5.37
N ASP A 99 -12.89 -0.81 -5.81
CA ASP A 99 -11.74 -1.44 -6.44
C ASP A 99 -11.34 -0.74 -7.74
N ALA A 100 -12.34 -0.39 -8.57
CA ALA A 100 -12.14 0.37 -9.80
C ALA A 100 -11.50 1.74 -9.55
N GLY A 101 -11.85 2.39 -8.45
CA GLY A 101 -11.29 3.70 -8.08
C GLY A 101 -9.79 3.68 -7.82
N PHE A 102 -9.24 2.54 -7.37
CA PHE A 102 -7.80 2.41 -7.17
C PHE A 102 -7.01 2.31 -8.47
N MET A 103 -7.60 1.88 -9.59
CA MET A 103 -6.90 1.84 -10.87
C MET A 103 -6.42 3.23 -11.32
N PRO A 104 -7.32 4.22 -11.52
CA PRO A 104 -6.92 5.58 -11.85
C PRO A 104 -6.15 6.29 -10.73
N PHE A 105 -6.39 5.93 -9.45
CA PHE A 105 -5.59 6.47 -8.34
C PHE A 105 -4.10 6.19 -8.52
N TRP A 106 -3.70 4.97 -8.89
CA TRP A 106 -2.30 4.61 -9.07
C TRP A 106 -1.67 5.20 -10.34
N THR A 107 -2.47 5.50 -11.36
CA THR A 107 -1.99 6.17 -12.58
C THR A 107 -2.03 7.71 -12.49
N GLY A 108 -2.57 8.27 -11.39
CA GLY A 108 -2.60 9.72 -11.14
C GLY A 108 -3.82 10.43 -11.75
N ASP A 109 -4.83 9.71 -12.25
CA ASP A 109 -6.11 10.27 -12.65
C ASP A 109 -7.02 10.45 -11.42
N ASP A 110 -6.68 11.47 -10.62
CA ASP A 110 -7.36 11.76 -9.35
C ASP A 110 -8.83 12.14 -9.55
N ALA A 111 -9.19 12.74 -10.68
CA ALA A 111 -10.57 13.11 -10.97
C ALA A 111 -11.44 11.85 -11.15
N ARG A 112 -10.98 10.89 -11.93
CA ARG A 112 -11.68 9.62 -12.15
C ARG A 112 -11.72 8.78 -10.88
N ALA A 113 -10.61 8.71 -10.15
CA ALA A 113 -10.56 8.00 -8.86
C ALA A 113 -11.59 8.55 -7.88
N SER A 114 -11.66 9.89 -7.72
CA SER A 114 -12.63 10.55 -6.84
C SER A 114 -14.08 10.25 -7.25
N ALA A 115 -14.38 10.26 -8.55
CA ALA A 115 -15.72 9.95 -9.04
C ALA A 115 -16.14 8.52 -8.66
N LEU A 116 -15.28 7.53 -8.89
CA LEU A 116 -15.54 6.12 -8.56
C LEU A 116 -15.69 5.89 -7.05
N PHE A 117 -14.82 6.51 -6.23
CA PHE A 117 -14.96 6.44 -4.77
C PHE A 117 -16.22 7.14 -4.26
N ALA A 118 -16.65 8.25 -4.88
CA ALA A 118 -17.90 8.92 -4.53
C ALA A 118 -19.13 8.06 -4.89
N ASP A 119 -19.10 7.35 -6.03
CA ASP A 119 -20.15 6.41 -6.41
C ASP A 119 -20.18 5.22 -5.44
N ALA A 120 -19.02 4.65 -5.06
CA ALA A 120 -18.93 3.61 -4.04
C ALA A 120 -19.51 4.08 -2.68
N LEU A 121 -19.20 5.32 -2.28
CA LEU A 121 -19.74 5.95 -1.06
C LEU A 121 -21.25 6.10 -1.12
N ALA A 122 -21.78 6.52 -2.27
CA ALA A 122 -23.22 6.66 -2.47
C ALA A 122 -23.94 5.31 -2.35
N VAL A 123 -23.36 4.24 -2.92
CA VAL A 123 -23.89 2.87 -2.77
C VAL A 123 -23.81 2.44 -1.30
N GLY A 124 -22.65 2.54 -0.64
CA GLY A 124 -22.46 2.14 0.76
C GLY A 124 -23.46 2.81 1.71
N ARG A 125 -23.64 4.13 1.56
CA ARG A 125 -24.66 4.88 2.33
C ARG A 125 -26.07 4.45 1.99
N GLY A 126 -26.37 4.21 0.69
CA GLY A 126 -27.70 3.83 0.22
C GLY A 126 -28.19 2.48 0.75
N ILE A 127 -27.26 1.52 0.95
CA ILE A 127 -27.56 0.18 1.49
C ILE A 127 -27.21 0.03 2.98
N ALA A 128 -26.80 1.11 3.63
CA ALA A 128 -26.36 1.14 5.03
C ALA A 128 -25.18 0.16 5.31
N ASP A 129 -24.27 -0.01 4.35
CA ASP A 129 -23.05 -0.80 4.48
C ASP A 129 -21.93 0.10 5.04
N ALA A 130 -21.69 0.00 6.35
CA ALA A 130 -20.70 0.83 7.03
C ALA A 130 -19.25 0.50 6.62
N PRO A 131 -18.82 -0.76 6.47
CA PRO A 131 -17.50 -1.10 5.95
C PRO A 131 -17.24 -0.51 4.55
N LEU A 132 -18.16 -0.67 3.61
CA LEU A 132 -18.03 -0.07 2.28
C LEU A 132 -17.98 1.46 2.35
N THR A 133 -18.83 2.07 3.20
CA THR A 133 -18.85 3.52 3.42
C THR A 133 -17.50 4.02 3.93
N SER A 134 -16.91 3.37 4.94
CA SER A 134 -15.63 3.78 5.51
C SER A 134 -14.47 3.58 4.52
N GLN A 135 -14.48 2.52 3.74
CA GLN A 135 -13.46 2.26 2.72
C GLN A 135 -13.53 3.28 1.57
N ALA A 136 -14.73 3.63 1.11
CA ALA A 136 -14.93 4.63 0.07
C ALA A 136 -14.50 6.03 0.54
N LEU A 137 -14.82 6.42 1.78
CA LEU A 137 -14.28 7.62 2.41
C LEU A 137 -12.75 7.58 2.49
N GLY A 138 -12.17 6.43 2.82
CA GLY A 138 -10.72 6.22 2.80
C GLY A 138 -10.10 6.44 1.42
N GLY A 139 -10.76 5.98 0.34
CA GLY A 139 -10.36 6.26 -1.04
C GLY A 139 -10.35 7.75 -1.37
N LEU A 140 -11.44 8.45 -1.03
CA LEU A 140 -11.55 9.91 -1.21
C LEU A 140 -10.49 10.67 -0.41
N ALA A 141 -10.26 10.29 0.84
CA ALA A 141 -9.23 10.90 1.67
C ALA A 141 -7.82 10.73 1.08
N ARG A 142 -7.50 9.55 0.50
CA ARG A 142 -6.22 9.31 -0.19
C ARG A 142 -6.00 10.23 -1.38
N VAL A 143 -7.04 10.45 -2.19
CA VAL A 143 -6.95 11.39 -3.31
C VAL A 143 -6.75 12.82 -2.78
N ALA A 144 -7.53 13.23 -1.78
CA ALA A 144 -7.45 14.57 -1.20
C ALA A 144 -6.07 14.85 -0.54
N LEU A 145 -5.37 13.84 0.00
CA LEU A 145 -4.00 14.02 0.54
C LEU A 145 -3.01 14.61 -0.48
N ARG A 146 -3.27 14.48 -1.77
CA ARG A 146 -2.39 15.00 -2.83
C ARG A 146 -2.58 16.50 -3.08
N THR A 147 -3.75 17.05 -2.74
CA THR A 147 -4.14 18.42 -3.12
C THR A 147 -4.68 19.28 -1.98
N ASP A 148 -5.41 18.68 -1.05
CA ASP A 148 -6.04 19.34 0.09
C ASP A 148 -5.99 18.47 1.35
N VAL A 149 -4.93 18.65 2.12
CA VAL A 149 -4.70 17.87 3.36
C VAL A 149 -5.77 18.14 4.42
N ALA A 150 -6.34 19.36 4.46
CA ALA A 150 -7.41 19.69 5.42
C ALA A 150 -8.68 18.91 5.10
N GLU A 151 -9.07 18.86 3.82
CA GLU A 151 -10.20 18.06 3.37
C GLU A 151 -9.95 16.55 3.56
N ALA A 152 -8.73 16.07 3.27
CA ALA A 152 -8.35 14.67 3.51
C ALA A 152 -8.56 14.27 4.98
N ARG A 153 -8.10 15.11 5.91
CA ARG A 153 -8.27 14.87 7.35
C ARG A 153 -9.74 14.90 7.76
N ARG A 154 -10.53 15.82 7.23
CA ARG A 154 -11.98 15.88 7.48
C ARG A 154 -12.69 14.60 7.05
N ILE A 155 -12.37 14.10 5.83
CA ILE A 155 -12.95 12.86 5.31
C ILE A 155 -12.47 11.64 6.13
N ALA A 156 -11.20 11.61 6.52
CA ALA A 156 -10.65 10.52 7.34
C ALA A 156 -11.27 10.48 8.75
N HIS A 157 -11.61 11.62 9.35
CA HIS A 157 -12.39 11.67 10.58
C HIS A 157 -13.77 11.07 10.40
N GLU A 158 -14.48 11.42 9.31
CA GLU A 158 -15.79 10.81 9.01
C GLU A 158 -15.68 9.28 8.84
N ALA A 159 -14.63 8.79 8.14
CA ALA A 159 -14.36 7.36 8.01
C ALA A 159 -14.14 6.69 9.38
N LEU A 160 -13.41 7.35 10.27
CA LEU A 160 -13.15 6.86 11.62
C LEU A 160 -14.42 6.77 12.45
N ASP A 161 -15.30 7.78 12.37
CA ASP A 161 -16.57 7.79 13.11
C ASP A 161 -17.50 6.67 12.62
N VAL A 162 -17.60 6.48 11.28
CA VAL A 162 -18.38 5.38 10.67
C VAL A 162 -17.86 4.02 11.13
N SER A 163 -16.54 3.82 11.06
CA SER A 163 -15.89 2.56 11.45
C SER A 163 -16.07 2.26 12.93
N ARG A 164 -15.92 3.26 13.80
CA ARG A 164 -16.14 3.12 15.26
C ARG A 164 -17.59 2.75 15.58
N ALA A 165 -18.55 3.41 14.94
CA ALA A 165 -19.96 3.13 15.15
C ALA A 165 -20.36 1.71 14.71
N ALA A 166 -19.70 1.17 13.70
CA ALA A 166 -19.94 -0.17 13.17
C ALA A 166 -19.07 -1.27 13.79
N ASN A 167 -18.14 -0.94 14.70
CA ASN A 167 -17.09 -1.84 15.18
C ASN A 167 -16.28 -2.48 14.03
N ASP A 168 -16.06 -1.72 12.95
CA ASP A 168 -15.23 -2.11 11.82
C ASP A 168 -13.76 -1.78 12.11
N GLU A 169 -13.02 -2.76 12.60
CA GLU A 169 -11.60 -2.57 12.94
C GLU A 169 -10.72 -2.33 11.73
N ALA A 170 -11.06 -2.91 10.57
CA ALA A 170 -10.30 -2.70 9.34
C ALA A 170 -10.46 -1.26 8.83
N GLY A 171 -11.69 -0.77 8.78
CA GLY A 171 -11.98 0.63 8.46
C GLY A 171 -11.36 1.60 9.46
N ARG A 172 -11.43 1.28 10.77
CA ARG A 172 -10.77 2.06 11.82
C ARG A 172 -9.25 2.14 11.60
N SER A 173 -8.60 1.01 11.32
CA SER A 173 -7.16 0.97 11.04
C SER A 173 -6.79 1.83 9.82
N ASN A 174 -7.57 1.76 8.74
CA ASN A 174 -7.34 2.59 7.56
C ASN A 174 -7.54 4.09 7.84
N ALA A 175 -8.59 4.47 8.55
CA ALA A 175 -8.86 5.86 8.91
C ALA A 175 -7.76 6.46 9.79
N LEU A 176 -7.29 5.71 10.81
CA LEU A 176 -6.18 6.12 11.67
C LEU A 176 -4.88 6.35 10.86
N HIS A 177 -4.60 5.49 9.88
CA HIS A 177 -3.47 5.68 8.97
C HIS A 177 -3.56 7.00 8.20
N LEU A 178 -4.73 7.28 7.61
CA LEU A 178 -4.93 8.51 6.84
C LEU A 178 -4.85 9.77 7.70
N LEU A 179 -5.35 9.72 8.93
CA LEU A 179 -5.20 10.81 9.89
C LEU A 179 -3.73 11.03 10.27
N GLY A 180 -2.99 9.96 10.54
CA GLY A 180 -1.56 10.03 10.86
C GLY A 180 -0.75 10.62 9.71
N VAL A 181 -0.94 10.13 8.48
CA VAL A 181 -0.29 10.64 7.28
C VAL A 181 -0.70 12.10 7.01
N GLY A 182 -1.98 12.42 7.10
CA GLY A 182 -2.47 13.78 6.92
C GLY A 182 -1.90 14.78 7.93
N ALA A 183 -1.78 14.38 9.20
CA ALA A 183 -1.15 15.19 10.23
C ALA A 183 0.35 15.37 9.97
N GLN A 184 1.05 14.32 9.54
CA GLN A 184 2.47 14.38 9.19
C GLN A 184 2.72 15.35 8.01
N ILE A 185 1.91 15.26 6.95
CA ILE A 185 2.02 16.17 5.79
C ILE A 185 1.71 17.62 6.20
N ALA A 186 0.75 17.83 7.11
CA ALA A 186 0.43 19.14 7.67
C ALA A 186 1.53 19.70 8.61
N GLY A 187 2.53 18.89 8.99
CA GLY A 187 3.58 19.26 9.93
C GLY A 187 3.16 19.15 11.40
N ASP A 188 1.97 18.63 11.68
CA ASP A 188 1.52 18.38 13.06
C ASP A 188 2.05 17.02 13.56
N LEU A 189 3.34 16.99 13.83
CA LEU A 189 4.01 15.74 14.24
C LEU A 189 3.50 15.15 15.56
N PRO A 190 3.13 15.94 16.59
CA PRO A 190 2.52 15.39 17.80
C PRO A 190 1.19 14.66 17.50
N GLU A 191 0.34 15.22 16.65
CA GLU A 191 -0.92 14.57 16.26
C GLU A 191 -0.66 13.33 15.40
N ALA A 192 0.28 13.40 14.44
CA ALA A 192 0.68 12.24 13.63
C ALA A 192 1.15 11.08 14.52
N ARG A 193 2.02 11.37 15.50
CA ARG A 193 2.45 10.39 16.52
C ARG A 193 1.27 9.74 17.23
N ALA A 194 0.29 10.53 17.67
CA ALA A 194 -0.86 10.02 18.41
C ALA A 194 -1.68 9.03 17.56
N TRP A 195 -2.05 9.41 16.32
CA TRP A 195 -2.82 8.55 15.42
C TRP A 195 -2.06 7.29 15.01
N MET A 196 -0.79 7.42 14.67
CA MET A 196 0.05 6.26 14.26
C MET A 196 0.29 5.31 15.44
N THR A 197 0.43 5.83 16.67
CA THR A 197 0.55 4.99 17.88
C THR A 197 -0.75 4.23 18.13
N GLU A 198 -1.93 4.87 18.03
CA GLU A 198 -3.22 4.20 18.19
C GLU A 198 -3.39 3.10 17.14
N ARG A 199 -3.03 3.38 15.88
CA ARG A 199 -3.09 2.38 14.80
C ARG A 199 -2.14 1.22 15.06
N LEU A 200 -0.89 1.51 15.44
CA LEU A 200 0.11 0.46 15.70
C LEU A 200 -0.34 -0.49 16.81
N ALA A 201 -0.96 0.04 17.88
CA ALA A 201 -1.55 -0.79 18.92
C ALA A 201 -2.67 -1.68 18.38
N LEU A 202 -3.60 -1.12 17.58
CA LEU A 202 -4.72 -1.85 16.98
C LEU A 202 -4.22 -3.01 16.09
N VAL A 203 -3.27 -2.76 15.19
CA VAL A 203 -2.79 -3.80 14.26
C VAL A 203 -1.94 -4.86 14.96
N ARG A 204 -1.28 -4.52 16.09
CA ARG A 204 -0.62 -5.51 16.96
C ARG A 204 -1.63 -6.44 17.63
N ASP A 205 -2.72 -5.91 18.14
CA ASP A 205 -3.79 -6.71 18.77
C ASP A 205 -4.44 -7.66 17.74
N GLN A 206 -4.52 -7.25 16.47
CA GLN A 206 -5.01 -8.08 15.36
C GLN A 206 -4.01 -9.16 14.92
N GLY A 207 -2.75 -9.09 15.33
CA GLY A 207 -1.69 -10.00 14.88
C GLY A 207 -1.34 -9.84 13.40
N ASN A 208 -1.59 -8.67 12.81
CA ASN A 208 -1.31 -8.42 11.39
C ASN A 208 0.12 -7.90 11.20
N ASP A 209 1.06 -8.81 11.11
CA ASP A 209 2.48 -8.51 11.00
C ASP A 209 2.84 -7.54 9.87
N PHE A 210 2.19 -7.64 8.71
CA PHE A 210 2.44 -6.73 7.59
C PHE A 210 2.05 -5.28 7.95
N LEU A 211 0.86 -5.09 8.53
CA LEU A 211 0.42 -3.77 8.95
C LEU A 211 1.24 -3.23 10.14
N VAL A 212 1.70 -4.11 11.03
CA VAL A 212 2.61 -3.72 12.12
C VAL A 212 3.92 -3.20 11.56
N ALA A 213 4.57 -3.91 10.61
CA ALA A 213 5.81 -3.47 10.00
C ALA A 213 5.65 -2.15 9.25
N SER A 214 4.59 -2.01 8.46
CA SER A 214 4.27 -0.79 7.73
C SER A 214 4.09 0.40 8.67
N GLU A 215 3.28 0.26 9.73
CA GLU A 215 2.99 1.38 10.62
C GLU A 215 4.15 1.72 11.56
N ALA A 216 4.92 0.73 12.01
CA ALA A 216 6.15 0.99 12.76
C ALA A 216 7.16 1.77 11.91
N GLY A 217 7.25 1.49 10.61
CA GLY A 217 8.04 2.27 9.66
C GLY A 217 7.58 3.73 9.56
N ASN A 218 6.27 3.95 9.38
CA ASN A 218 5.68 5.30 9.32
C ASN A 218 5.93 6.09 10.62
N LEU A 219 5.66 5.45 11.77
CA LEU A 219 5.88 6.08 13.08
C LEU A 219 7.37 6.38 13.31
N SER A 220 8.28 5.51 12.86
CA SER A 220 9.72 5.77 12.90
C SER A 220 10.09 7.08 12.20
N MET A 221 9.50 7.38 11.05
CA MET A 221 9.74 8.64 10.34
C MET A 221 9.25 9.86 11.14
N VAL A 222 8.10 9.76 11.80
CA VAL A 222 7.55 10.82 12.66
C VAL A 222 8.43 11.02 13.89
N GLU A 223 8.85 9.93 14.55
CA GLU A 223 9.73 10.01 15.73
C GLU A 223 11.09 10.65 15.39
N ARG A 224 11.67 10.29 14.23
CA ARG A 224 12.88 10.94 13.73
C ARG A 224 12.68 12.45 13.52
N GLN A 225 11.57 12.86 12.91
CA GLN A 225 11.26 14.28 12.69
C GLN A 225 11.04 15.04 14.02
N LEU A 226 10.62 14.36 15.08
CA LEU A 226 10.50 14.90 16.43
C LEU A 226 11.85 14.92 17.20
N GLY A 227 12.91 14.36 16.61
CA GLY A 227 14.24 14.26 17.23
C GLY A 227 14.43 13.06 18.17
N GLU A 228 13.43 12.18 18.25
CA GLU A 228 13.45 10.99 19.10
C GLU A 228 14.14 9.81 18.37
N LEU A 229 15.44 10.00 18.06
CA LEU A 229 16.21 9.10 17.18
C LEU A 229 16.30 7.66 17.69
N ASP A 230 16.35 7.45 19.02
CA ASP A 230 16.43 6.09 19.58
C ASP A 230 15.10 5.35 19.43
N VAL A 231 13.98 6.04 19.60
CA VAL A 231 12.64 5.48 19.36
C VAL A 231 12.45 5.18 17.88
N ALA A 232 12.84 6.13 17.02
CA ALA A 232 12.77 5.95 15.56
C ALA A 232 13.56 4.73 15.09
N GLU A 233 14.82 4.58 15.54
CA GLU A 233 15.64 3.43 15.18
C GLU A 233 15.03 2.11 15.70
N SER A 234 14.52 2.10 16.93
CA SER A 234 13.89 0.91 17.52
C SER A 234 12.69 0.45 16.70
N LEU A 235 11.80 1.36 16.28
CA LEU A 235 10.64 1.08 15.45
C LEU A 235 11.03 0.56 14.06
N ALA A 236 12.00 1.18 13.41
CA ALA A 236 12.49 0.73 12.10
C ALA A 236 13.13 -0.67 12.17
N ARG A 237 13.87 -0.97 13.25
CA ARG A 237 14.45 -2.30 13.47
C ARG A 237 13.39 -3.37 13.78
N GLU A 238 12.36 -3.02 14.55
CA GLU A 238 11.18 -3.89 14.75
C GLU A 238 10.54 -4.22 13.40
N ALA A 239 10.25 -3.20 12.59
CA ALA A 239 9.66 -3.37 11.26
C ALA A 239 10.50 -4.29 10.38
N LEU A 240 11.82 -4.06 10.29
CA LEU A 240 12.74 -4.93 9.51
C LEU A 240 12.76 -6.37 10.02
N THR A 241 12.71 -6.57 11.33
CA THR A 241 12.68 -7.91 11.93
C THR A 241 11.40 -8.65 11.53
N ILE A 242 10.28 -7.94 11.50
CA ILE A 242 9.00 -8.49 11.05
C ILE A 242 9.04 -8.78 9.55
N CYS A 243 9.50 -7.83 8.70
CA CYS A 243 9.64 -8.03 7.25
C CYS A 243 10.44 -9.31 6.93
N ARG A 244 11.58 -9.50 7.61
CA ARG A 244 12.39 -10.73 7.48
C ARG A 244 11.60 -11.99 7.83
N ARG A 245 10.82 -11.96 8.90
CA ARG A 245 10.04 -13.11 9.38
C ARG A 245 8.91 -13.49 8.43
N ILE A 246 8.23 -12.50 7.83
CA ILE A 246 7.10 -12.75 6.92
C ILE A 246 7.53 -12.85 5.44
N GLY A 247 8.81 -12.64 5.13
CA GLY A 247 9.32 -12.65 3.75
C GLY A 247 8.87 -11.45 2.92
N ASP A 248 8.58 -10.31 3.56
CA ASP A 248 8.23 -9.07 2.87
C ASP A 248 9.48 -8.47 2.21
N ARG A 249 9.42 -8.29 0.90
CA ARG A 249 10.47 -7.69 0.07
C ARG A 249 10.16 -6.27 -0.37
N PHE A 250 8.94 -5.83 -0.13
CA PHE A 250 8.48 -4.50 -0.56
C PHE A 250 8.89 -3.41 0.42
N THR A 251 8.70 -3.62 1.72
CA THR A 251 8.91 -2.62 2.77
C THR A 251 10.40 -2.33 3.10
N PRO A 252 11.34 -3.31 3.10
CA PRO A 252 12.70 -3.10 3.54
C PRO A 252 13.46 -1.95 2.89
N PRO A 253 13.39 -1.67 1.57
CA PRO A 253 14.10 -0.54 0.96
C PRO A 253 13.75 0.81 1.60
N PHE A 254 12.49 1.02 1.97
CA PHE A 254 12.04 2.27 2.62
C PHE A 254 12.56 2.36 4.05
N LEU A 255 12.59 1.23 4.77
CA LEU A 255 13.18 1.17 6.12
C LEU A 255 14.70 1.39 6.09
N PHE A 256 15.41 0.91 5.07
CA PHE A 256 16.84 1.21 4.90
C PHE A 256 17.05 2.72 4.69
N SER A 257 16.23 3.38 3.88
CA SER A 257 16.25 4.82 3.68
C SER A 257 15.98 5.60 4.98
N GLY A 258 15.00 5.17 5.77
CA GLY A 258 14.69 5.74 7.08
C GLY A 258 15.85 5.61 8.07
N LEU A 259 16.45 4.41 8.18
CA LEU A 259 17.63 4.17 9.02
C LEU A 259 18.87 4.94 8.54
N ALA A 260 19.01 5.12 7.20
CA ALA A 260 20.08 5.96 6.65
C ALA A 260 19.91 7.42 7.08
N ALA A 261 18.69 7.96 7.07
CA ALA A 261 18.42 9.30 7.55
C ALA A 261 18.78 9.46 9.04
N ILE A 262 18.42 8.50 9.88
CA ILE A 262 18.81 8.47 11.30
C ILE A 262 20.34 8.42 11.45
N ALA A 263 21.03 7.60 10.66
CA ALA A 263 22.49 7.50 10.69
C ALA A 263 23.16 8.81 10.25
N VAL A 264 22.63 9.54 9.26
CA VAL A 264 23.11 10.88 8.87
C VAL A 264 23.00 11.85 10.06
N GLU A 265 21.87 11.85 10.76
CA GLU A 265 21.66 12.73 11.92
C GLU A 265 22.60 12.40 13.07
N ARG A 266 22.96 11.13 13.25
CA ARG A 266 23.98 10.68 14.23
C ARG A 266 25.41 10.86 13.79
N GLY A 267 25.66 11.26 12.53
CA GLY A 267 27.00 11.44 11.97
C GLY A 267 27.66 10.17 11.47
N ASP A 268 26.96 9.03 11.44
CA ASP A 268 27.48 7.77 10.87
C ASP A 268 27.21 7.73 9.36
N LEU A 269 27.98 8.52 8.63
CA LEU A 269 27.78 8.73 7.20
C LEU A 269 28.12 7.49 6.38
N GLY A 270 29.09 6.68 6.82
CA GLY A 270 29.48 5.45 6.14
C GLY A 270 28.36 4.39 6.19
N ARG A 271 27.74 4.22 7.36
CA ARG A 271 26.54 3.36 7.50
C ARG A 271 25.37 3.89 6.67
N ALA A 272 25.11 5.19 6.72
CA ALA A 272 24.03 5.81 5.98
C ALA A 272 24.17 5.60 4.46
N ALA A 273 25.37 5.82 3.91
CA ALA A 273 25.66 5.62 2.49
C ALA A 273 25.52 4.14 2.08
N THR A 274 25.94 3.20 2.94
CA THR A 274 25.75 1.77 2.70
C THR A 274 24.26 1.39 2.66
N LEU A 275 23.45 1.90 3.60
CA LEU A 275 22.00 1.65 3.63
C LEU A 275 21.29 2.25 2.41
N ILE A 276 21.67 3.44 1.94
CA ILE A 276 21.13 4.02 0.70
C ILE A 276 21.47 3.14 -0.50
N GLY A 277 22.71 2.67 -0.64
CA GLY A 277 23.08 1.77 -1.73
C GLY A 277 22.32 0.45 -1.72
N ALA A 278 22.05 -0.10 -0.52
CA ALA A 278 21.19 -1.29 -0.39
C ALA A 278 19.75 -1.00 -0.80
N ALA A 279 19.16 0.12 -0.38
CA ALA A 279 17.80 0.51 -0.75
C ALA A 279 17.64 0.65 -2.26
N GLU A 280 18.55 1.37 -2.91
CA GLU A 280 18.57 1.58 -4.37
C GLU A 280 18.63 0.26 -5.14
N ALA A 281 19.58 -0.61 -4.77
CA ALA A 281 19.76 -1.89 -5.44
C ALA A 281 18.54 -2.83 -5.31
N HIS A 282 17.88 -2.81 -4.15
CA HIS A 282 16.67 -3.62 -3.95
C HIS A 282 15.47 -3.09 -4.73
N LEU A 283 15.29 -1.77 -4.83
CA LEU A 283 14.26 -1.18 -5.68
C LEU A 283 14.52 -1.48 -7.17
N GLU A 284 15.79 -1.36 -7.63
CA GLU A 284 16.17 -1.68 -8.99
C GLU A 284 15.90 -3.16 -9.32
N ALA A 285 16.32 -4.07 -8.44
CA ALA A 285 16.09 -5.51 -8.61
C ALA A 285 14.59 -5.88 -8.66
N ALA A 286 13.74 -5.12 -7.96
CA ALA A 286 12.30 -5.26 -7.97
C ALA A 286 11.61 -4.51 -9.13
N ASN A 287 12.38 -3.83 -9.99
CA ASN A 287 11.87 -2.93 -11.03
C ASN A 287 10.91 -1.87 -10.48
N MET A 288 11.21 -1.35 -9.29
CA MET A 288 10.42 -0.35 -8.57
C MET A 288 11.10 1.01 -8.59
N ALA A 289 10.31 2.07 -8.69
CA ALA A 289 10.75 3.43 -8.46
C ALA A 289 10.43 3.88 -7.02
N TRP A 290 11.14 4.92 -6.55
CA TRP A 290 10.76 5.59 -5.30
C TRP A 290 9.33 6.13 -5.41
N PRO A 291 8.42 5.75 -4.50
CA PRO A 291 7.09 6.35 -4.44
C PRO A 291 7.16 7.88 -4.25
N PRO A 292 6.16 8.64 -4.73
CA PRO A 292 6.18 10.11 -4.66
C PRO A 292 6.29 10.67 -3.23
N ASP A 293 5.76 9.99 -2.24
CA ASP A 293 5.82 10.33 -0.81
C ASP A 293 7.17 10.00 -0.17
N GLU A 294 7.84 8.94 -0.59
CA GLU A 294 9.14 8.50 -0.08
C GLU A 294 10.32 9.22 -0.75
N ARG A 295 10.21 9.54 -2.05
CA ARG A 295 11.27 10.16 -2.83
C ARG A 295 11.88 11.42 -2.18
N PRO A 296 11.10 12.38 -1.64
CA PRO A 296 11.68 13.57 -1.00
C PRO A 296 12.52 13.26 0.25
N HIS A 297 12.20 12.18 0.96
CA HIS A 297 12.98 11.72 2.13
C HIS A 297 14.31 11.15 1.69
N TYR A 298 14.30 10.26 0.70
CA TYR A 298 15.49 9.71 0.09
C TYR A 298 16.42 10.81 -0.48
N GLU A 299 15.88 11.72 -1.30
CA GLU A 299 16.66 12.80 -1.92
C GLU A 299 17.34 13.72 -0.89
N ARG A 300 16.66 14.07 0.21
CA ARG A 300 17.25 14.83 1.30
C ARG A 300 18.41 14.09 1.97
N THR A 301 18.25 12.79 2.21
CA THR A 301 19.30 11.96 2.81
C THR A 301 20.50 11.84 1.87
N LEU A 302 20.27 11.63 0.59
CA LEU A 302 21.33 11.56 -0.42
C LEU A 302 22.06 12.90 -0.57
N ALA A 303 21.36 14.03 -0.57
CA ALA A 303 21.95 15.37 -0.59
C ALA A 303 22.85 15.59 0.61
N ALA A 304 22.39 15.26 1.82
CA ALA A 304 23.19 15.40 3.04
C ALA A 304 24.45 14.51 3.02
N LEU A 305 24.40 13.33 2.42
CA LEU A 305 25.57 12.46 2.22
C LEU A 305 26.54 13.07 1.19
N THR A 306 26.02 13.61 0.09
CA THR A 306 26.82 14.24 -0.96
C THR A 306 27.57 15.47 -0.44
N ASP A 307 26.95 16.24 0.42
CA ASP A 307 27.56 17.46 1.02
C ASP A 307 28.63 17.13 2.09
N ARG A 308 28.54 15.97 2.73
CA ARG A 308 29.34 15.64 3.92
C ARG A 308 30.38 14.54 3.70
N LEU A 309 30.30 13.77 2.60
CA LEU A 309 31.29 12.73 2.26
C LEU A 309 32.04 13.09 0.97
N PRO A 310 33.35 12.79 0.89
CA PRO A 310 34.07 12.81 -0.37
C PRO A 310 33.39 11.89 -1.42
N PRO A 311 33.35 12.31 -2.71
CA PRO A 311 32.66 11.52 -3.74
C PRO A 311 33.10 10.05 -3.83
N ASP A 312 34.40 9.79 -3.68
CA ASP A 312 34.95 8.44 -3.74
C ASP A 312 34.50 7.59 -2.54
N GLU A 313 34.47 8.17 -1.33
CA GLU A 313 34.00 7.47 -0.14
C GLU A 313 32.49 7.17 -0.22
N LEU A 314 31.71 8.11 -0.70
CA LEU A 314 30.28 7.93 -0.96
C LEU A 314 30.03 6.81 -1.97
N ALA A 315 30.78 6.82 -3.09
CA ALA A 315 30.65 5.81 -4.12
C ALA A 315 31.02 4.39 -3.60
N VAL A 316 32.10 4.26 -2.84
CA VAL A 316 32.54 3.00 -2.24
C VAL A 316 31.50 2.47 -1.25
N ALA A 317 30.99 3.33 -0.35
CA ALA A 317 30.01 2.92 0.65
C ALA A 317 28.69 2.49 0.02
N ARG A 318 28.17 3.25 -0.97
CA ARG A 318 26.97 2.87 -1.74
C ARG A 318 27.17 1.57 -2.52
N GLY A 319 28.33 1.40 -3.19
CA GLY A 319 28.68 0.18 -3.89
C GLY A 319 28.72 -1.04 -2.97
N ARG A 320 29.24 -0.88 -1.74
CA ARG A 320 29.17 -1.91 -0.71
C ARG A 320 27.71 -2.30 -0.41
N GLY A 321 26.84 -1.32 -0.17
CA GLY A 321 25.42 -1.56 0.08
C GLY A 321 24.73 -2.28 -1.08
N ALA A 322 24.97 -1.82 -2.30
CA ALA A 322 24.42 -2.41 -3.51
C ALA A 322 24.86 -3.88 -3.75
N SER A 323 25.99 -4.28 -3.22
CA SER A 323 26.48 -5.66 -3.32
C SER A 323 25.92 -6.63 -2.28
N LEU A 324 25.16 -6.13 -1.29
CA LEU A 324 24.55 -6.97 -0.26
C LEU A 324 23.35 -7.73 -0.83
N SER A 325 23.27 -9.03 -0.48
CA SER A 325 21.99 -9.74 -0.65
C SER A 325 20.92 -9.15 0.28
N GLU A 326 19.66 -9.40 0.01
CA GLU A 326 18.55 -8.92 0.85
C GLU A 326 18.75 -9.27 2.33
N GLN A 327 19.09 -10.52 2.62
CA GLN A 327 19.35 -10.96 3.98
C GLN A 327 20.54 -10.21 4.62
N ALA A 328 21.64 -10.04 3.88
CA ALA A 328 22.82 -9.34 4.37
C ALA A 328 22.55 -7.83 4.60
N ALA A 329 21.71 -7.22 3.76
CA ALA A 329 21.28 -5.83 3.93
C ALA A 329 20.42 -5.65 5.18
N ILE A 330 19.48 -6.57 5.44
CA ILE A 330 18.69 -6.58 6.68
C ILE A 330 19.60 -6.79 7.90
N ASP A 331 20.53 -7.76 7.86
CA ASP A 331 21.45 -7.99 8.98
C ASP A 331 22.35 -6.79 9.24
N PHE A 332 22.86 -6.13 8.20
CA PHE A 332 23.60 -4.89 8.31
C PHE A 332 22.75 -3.75 8.93
N ALA A 333 21.51 -3.58 8.48
CA ALA A 333 20.59 -2.58 9.00
C ALA A 333 20.24 -2.84 10.49
N LEU A 334 20.16 -4.11 10.88
CA LEU A 334 19.91 -4.53 12.27
C LEU A 334 21.20 -4.47 13.15
N GLY A 335 22.37 -4.20 12.57
CA GLY A 335 23.63 -4.17 13.30
C GLY A 335 24.14 -5.56 13.71
N ASN A 336 23.79 -6.58 12.96
CA ASN A 336 24.20 -7.99 13.18
C ASN A 336 25.32 -8.43 12.24
N ALA A 337 25.89 -7.49 11.46
CA ALA A 337 26.95 -7.73 10.47
C ALA A 337 28.32 -7.26 10.97
#